data_bbd42916adc80b123ab30ba6ebd78b78
#
_entry.id   bbd42916adc80b123ab30ba6ebd78b78
#
_cell.length_a   1.000
_cell.length_b   1.000
_cell.length_c   1.000
_cell.angle_alpha   90.00
_cell.angle_beta   90.00
_cell.angle_gamma   90.00
#
_symmetry.space_group_name_H-M   'P 1'
#
loop_
_entity.id
_entity.type
_entity.pdbx_description
1 polymer ?
#
loop_
_entity_poly.entity_id
_entity_poly.type
_entity_poly.pdbx_seq_one_letter_code
_entity_poly.pdbx_strand_id
1 'polypeptide(L)'
;AVPTWARRTDSVPIVRGAVAMVETIMVGLRALKWSAQVADPDEDAEITNRSLAITTAVTLLIVATIFAVVPAAVSRALGFEGAAFPTVEAALRLGLFGGYLLLIGRSPGIARTFAYHGAEHMVISAHEHGADLTVEGVRPFSVRHARCGTDFLLLVVVVAIVVFSFVGDASWPVLIASRVLGLPLVAGLAYEVLKLAKRRPDSKVVAVLTAPGLALQAMTTRPPNDEQIEVAIAALAAVHAESDR
;
A
#
# COMPACT_ATOMS: atom_id res chain seq x y z
N ALA A 1 -9.38 -1.60 20.07
CA ALA A 1 -10.44 -2.58 19.86
C ALA A 1 -11.11 -2.33 18.50
N VAL A 2 -11.27 -3.38 17.70
CA VAL A 2 -11.97 -3.32 16.40
C VAL A 2 -13.44 -2.96 16.63
N PRO A 3 -13.98 -1.95 15.93
CA PRO A 3 -15.39 -1.57 16.09
C PRO A 3 -16.34 -2.73 15.79
N THR A 4 -17.44 -2.84 16.52
CA THR A 4 -18.40 -3.96 16.39
C THR A 4 -19.05 -4.07 15.01
N TRP A 5 -19.17 -2.95 14.28
CA TRP A 5 -19.70 -2.93 12.91
C TRP A 5 -18.77 -3.61 11.91
N ALA A 6 -17.45 -3.50 12.10
CA ALA A 6 -16.46 -4.13 11.24
C ALA A 6 -16.54 -5.67 11.31
N ARG A 7 -16.78 -6.23 12.50
CA ARG A 7 -16.98 -7.68 12.67
C ARG A 7 -18.21 -8.23 11.94
N ARG A 8 -19.24 -7.39 11.74
CA ARG A 8 -20.46 -7.80 11.02
C ARG A 8 -20.26 -7.90 9.51
N THR A 9 -19.26 -7.22 8.96
CA THR A 9 -18.97 -7.22 7.51
C THR A 9 -18.02 -8.32 7.08
N ASP A 10 -17.39 -9.05 8.02
CA ASP A 10 -16.41 -10.11 7.72
C ASP A 10 -16.96 -11.23 6.84
N SER A 11 -18.27 -11.48 6.88
CA SER A 11 -18.95 -12.50 6.08
C SER A 11 -19.26 -12.05 4.65
N VAL A 12 -19.24 -10.73 4.36
CA VAL A 12 -19.63 -10.19 3.05
C VAL A 12 -18.38 -9.92 2.22
N PRO A 13 -18.10 -10.72 1.16
CA PRO A 13 -16.98 -10.47 0.26
C PRO A 13 -17.02 -9.03 -0.29
N ILE A 14 -15.88 -8.47 -0.63
CA ILE A 14 -15.69 -7.11 -1.14
C ILE A 14 -15.92 -6.06 -0.05
N VAL A 15 -17.07 -6.07 0.66
CA VAL A 15 -17.36 -5.10 1.74
C VAL A 15 -16.33 -5.22 2.87
N ARG A 16 -16.01 -6.44 3.29
CA ARG A 16 -14.96 -6.67 4.30
C ARG A 16 -13.59 -6.11 3.87
N GLY A 17 -13.27 -6.16 2.57
CA GLY A 17 -12.03 -5.62 2.05
C GLY A 17 -11.98 -4.09 2.09
N ALA A 18 -13.08 -3.43 1.72
CA ALA A 18 -13.19 -1.98 1.85
C ALA A 18 -13.11 -1.54 3.32
N VAL A 19 -13.77 -2.28 4.22
CA VAL A 19 -13.72 -2.04 5.66
C VAL A 19 -12.30 -2.24 6.21
N ALA A 20 -11.64 -3.35 5.87
CA ALA A 20 -10.27 -3.64 6.29
C ALA A 20 -9.29 -2.54 5.83
N MET A 21 -9.48 -1.99 4.63
CA MET A 21 -8.67 -0.88 4.15
C MET A 21 -8.86 0.38 5.02
N VAL A 22 -10.10 0.74 5.35
CA VAL A 22 -10.38 1.88 6.23
C VAL A 22 -9.76 1.68 7.61
N GLU A 23 -9.87 0.48 8.18
CA GLU A 23 -9.25 0.14 9.46
C GLU A 23 -7.73 0.25 9.41
N THR A 24 -7.09 -0.27 8.36
CA THR A 24 -5.65 -0.18 8.18
C THR A 24 -5.18 1.28 8.09
N ILE A 25 -5.91 2.12 7.33
CA ILE A 25 -5.63 3.55 7.25
C ILE A 25 -5.75 4.20 8.63
N MET A 26 -6.83 3.92 9.38
CA MET A 26 -7.02 4.50 10.71
C MET A 26 -5.93 4.09 11.71
N VAL A 27 -5.52 2.82 11.70
CA VAL A 27 -4.42 2.32 12.54
C VAL A 27 -3.10 2.98 12.15
N GLY A 28 -2.80 3.04 10.85
CA GLY A 28 -1.59 3.68 10.33
C GLY A 28 -1.51 5.17 10.68
N LEU A 29 -2.62 5.90 10.56
CA LEU A 29 -2.68 7.33 10.93
C LEU A 29 -2.47 7.56 12.43
N ARG A 30 -3.01 6.68 13.28
CA ARG A 30 -2.75 6.75 14.74
C ARG A 30 -1.28 6.51 15.05
N ALA A 31 -0.66 5.51 14.41
CA ALA A 31 0.75 5.21 14.56
C ALA A 31 1.63 6.37 14.08
N LEU A 32 1.31 6.96 12.92
CA LEU A 32 2.02 8.14 12.39
C LEU A 32 1.88 9.36 13.32
N LYS A 33 0.67 9.61 13.84
CA LYS A 33 0.45 10.69 14.80
C LYS A 33 1.30 10.50 16.06
N TRP A 34 1.29 9.29 16.62
CA TRP A 34 2.11 8.96 17.79
C TRP A 34 3.61 9.14 17.49
N SER A 35 4.07 8.61 16.38
CA SER A 35 5.46 8.72 15.94
C SER A 35 5.91 10.19 15.77
N ALA A 36 5.08 11.04 15.17
CA ALA A 36 5.37 12.45 15.02
C ALA A 36 5.48 13.17 16.37
N GLN A 37 4.57 12.87 17.32
CA GLN A 37 4.60 13.45 18.67
C GLN A 37 5.83 13.03 19.49
N VAL A 38 6.34 11.80 19.28
CA VAL A 38 7.56 11.32 19.94
C VAL A 38 8.81 11.89 19.31
N ALA A 39 8.81 12.11 17.98
CA ALA A 39 9.96 12.62 17.26
C ALA A 39 10.25 14.10 17.54
N ASP A 40 9.22 14.90 17.78
CA ASP A 40 9.35 16.33 18.11
C ASP A 40 8.38 16.69 19.25
N PRO A 41 8.83 16.49 20.53
CA PRO A 41 8.01 16.83 21.69
C PRO A 41 7.78 18.32 21.90
N ASP A 42 8.65 19.17 21.34
CA ASP A 42 8.65 20.62 21.54
C ASP A 42 7.86 21.39 20.43
N GLU A 43 7.35 20.67 19.42
CA GLU A 43 6.49 21.28 18.44
C GLU A 43 5.11 21.58 19.06
N ASP A 44 4.89 22.85 19.42
CA ASP A 44 3.65 23.40 20.04
C ASP A 44 2.38 23.17 19.19
N ALA A 45 2.52 22.66 17.98
CA ALA A 45 1.39 22.31 17.09
C ALA A 45 0.79 20.96 17.47
N GLU A 46 -0.13 20.97 18.45
CA GLU A 46 -0.91 19.77 18.77
C GLU A 46 -1.63 19.26 17.51
N ILE A 47 -1.17 18.09 17.00
CA ILE A 47 -1.83 17.42 15.87
C ILE A 47 -3.22 16.96 16.35
N THR A 48 -4.23 17.78 16.09
CA THR A 48 -5.61 17.47 16.46
C THR A 48 -6.18 16.36 15.56
N ASN A 49 -7.12 15.59 16.07
CA ASN A 49 -7.80 14.58 15.26
C ASN A 49 -8.52 15.19 14.06
N ARG A 50 -8.98 16.46 14.18
CA ARG A 50 -9.64 17.19 13.10
C ARG A 50 -8.65 17.58 11.99
N SER A 51 -7.49 18.13 12.35
CA SER A 51 -6.45 18.47 11.35
C SER A 51 -5.98 17.23 10.62
N LEU A 52 -5.73 16.12 11.36
CA LEU A 52 -5.35 14.84 10.77
C LEU A 52 -6.40 14.32 9.79
N ALA A 53 -7.69 14.37 10.15
CA ALA A 53 -8.77 13.92 9.29
C ALA A 53 -8.90 14.78 8.02
N ILE A 54 -8.78 16.11 8.14
CA ILE A 54 -8.84 17.04 7.00
C ILE A 54 -7.64 16.79 6.07
N THR A 55 -6.42 16.75 6.62
CA THR A 55 -5.20 16.51 5.81
C THR A 55 -5.29 15.17 5.09
N THR A 56 -5.74 14.12 5.79
CA THR A 56 -5.92 12.80 5.18
C THR A 56 -6.97 12.83 4.06
N ALA A 57 -8.12 13.46 4.29
CA ALA A 57 -9.18 13.55 3.27
C ALA A 57 -8.70 14.33 2.03
N VAL A 58 -8.00 15.46 2.23
CA VAL A 58 -7.43 16.25 1.14
C VAL A 58 -6.37 15.46 0.39
N THR A 59 -5.47 14.79 1.09
CA THR A 59 -4.43 13.94 0.47
C THR A 59 -5.04 12.80 -0.34
N LEU A 60 -6.04 12.09 0.22
CA LEU A 60 -6.73 11.03 -0.50
C LEU A 60 -7.45 11.54 -1.74
N LEU A 61 -8.07 12.74 -1.67
CA LEU A 61 -8.71 13.36 -2.83
C LEU A 61 -7.69 13.70 -3.92
N ILE A 62 -6.55 14.30 -3.54
CA ILE A 62 -5.46 14.62 -4.48
C ILE A 62 -4.93 13.34 -5.13
N VAL A 63 -4.62 12.31 -4.35
CA VAL A 63 -4.11 11.03 -4.85
C VAL A 63 -5.13 10.36 -5.77
N ALA A 64 -6.41 10.31 -5.37
CA ALA A 64 -7.48 9.76 -6.20
C ALA A 64 -7.61 10.53 -7.52
N THR A 65 -7.54 11.86 -7.48
CA THR A 65 -7.58 12.68 -8.71
C THR A 65 -6.39 12.37 -9.62
N ILE A 66 -5.17 12.38 -9.09
CA ILE A 66 -3.96 12.14 -9.87
C ILE A 66 -3.96 10.73 -10.49
N PHE A 67 -4.28 9.70 -9.72
CA PHE A 67 -4.14 8.32 -10.19
C PHE A 67 -5.40 7.73 -10.85
N ALA A 68 -6.57 8.28 -10.59
CA ALA A 68 -7.82 7.79 -11.17
C ALA A 68 -8.37 8.68 -12.28
N VAL A 69 -8.30 10.01 -12.16
CA VAL A 69 -8.92 10.94 -13.11
C VAL A 69 -7.92 11.40 -14.18
N VAL A 70 -6.69 11.79 -13.80
CA VAL A 70 -5.71 12.33 -14.74
C VAL A 70 -5.40 11.38 -15.89
N PRO A 71 -5.17 10.07 -15.71
CA PRO A 71 -4.93 9.15 -16.83
C PRO A 71 -6.07 9.11 -17.84
N ALA A 72 -7.32 9.10 -17.36
CA ALA A 72 -8.50 9.15 -18.23
C ALA A 72 -8.61 10.49 -18.97
N ALA A 73 -8.35 11.60 -18.29
CA ALA A 73 -8.37 12.93 -18.88
C ALA A 73 -7.32 13.08 -19.99
N VAL A 74 -6.09 12.62 -19.74
CA VAL A 74 -4.99 12.67 -20.71
C VAL A 74 -5.27 11.74 -21.88
N SER A 75 -5.76 10.49 -21.66
CA SER A 75 -6.12 9.58 -22.73
C SER A 75 -7.14 10.20 -23.69
N ARG A 76 -8.17 10.84 -23.14
CA ARG A 76 -9.19 11.53 -23.94
C ARG A 76 -8.65 12.78 -24.64
N ALA A 77 -7.84 13.59 -23.96
CA ALA A 77 -7.25 14.79 -24.56
C ALA A 77 -6.32 14.47 -25.75
N LEU A 78 -5.71 13.29 -25.75
CA LEU A 78 -4.90 12.76 -26.84
C LEU A 78 -5.74 12.14 -27.97
N GLY A 79 -7.08 12.14 -27.87
CA GLY A 79 -7.99 11.67 -28.90
C GLY A 79 -8.12 10.14 -28.98
N PHE A 80 -7.75 9.41 -27.92
CA PHE A 80 -7.96 7.96 -27.90
C PHE A 80 -9.41 7.63 -27.58
N GLU A 81 -10.02 6.75 -28.41
CA GLU A 81 -11.41 6.33 -28.33
C GLU A 81 -11.52 4.79 -28.40
N GLY A 82 -12.71 4.26 -28.11
CA GLY A 82 -13.00 2.83 -28.20
C GLY A 82 -12.04 1.98 -27.37
N ALA A 83 -11.51 0.90 -27.92
CA ALA A 83 -10.61 -0.03 -27.24
C ALA A 83 -9.22 0.57 -26.94
N ALA A 84 -8.79 1.60 -27.66
CA ALA A 84 -7.51 2.27 -27.40
C ALA A 84 -7.56 3.10 -26.11
N PHE A 85 -8.71 3.69 -25.77
CA PHE A 85 -8.87 4.52 -24.59
C PHE A 85 -8.46 3.80 -23.29
N PRO A 86 -9.07 2.67 -22.90
CA PRO A 86 -8.69 2.01 -21.66
C PRO A 86 -7.25 1.47 -21.65
N THR A 87 -6.71 1.11 -22.81
CA THR A 87 -5.33 0.63 -22.94
C THR A 87 -4.33 1.74 -22.64
N VAL A 88 -4.53 2.92 -23.23
CA VAL A 88 -3.67 4.08 -23.00
C VAL A 88 -3.85 4.61 -21.58
N GLU A 89 -5.08 4.68 -21.07
CA GLU A 89 -5.36 5.05 -19.68
C GLU A 89 -4.60 4.13 -18.69
N ALA A 90 -4.60 2.82 -18.93
CA ALA A 90 -3.88 1.85 -18.13
C ALA A 90 -2.36 2.08 -18.16
N ALA A 91 -1.79 2.28 -19.35
CA ALA A 91 -0.37 2.55 -19.51
C ALA A 91 0.06 3.85 -18.82
N LEU A 92 -0.74 4.92 -18.96
CA LEU A 92 -0.52 6.19 -18.27
C LEU A 92 -0.58 6.03 -16.76
N ARG A 93 -1.54 5.27 -16.23
CA ARG A 93 -1.68 5.01 -14.79
C ARG A 93 -0.49 4.26 -14.22
N LEU A 94 -0.03 3.19 -14.90
CA LEU A 94 1.16 2.44 -14.49
C LEU A 94 2.43 3.29 -14.59
N GLY A 95 2.58 4.05 -15.66
CA GLY A 95 3.72 4.95 -15.86
C GLY A 95 3.77 6.06 -14.80
N LEU A 96 2.61 6.66 -14.49
CA LEU A 96 2.48 7.67 -13.44
C LEU A 96 2.81 7.10 -12.06
N PHE A 97 2.28 5.91 -11.74
CA PHE A 97 2.55 5.24 -10.47
C PHE A 97 4.03 4.87 -10.32
N GLY A 98 4.62 4.22 -11.31
CA GLY A 98 6.03 3.86 -11.30
C GLY A 98 6.94 5.10 -11.27
N GLY A 99 6.62 6.11 -12.10
CA GLY A 99 7.35 7.39 -12.12
C GLY A 99 7.30 8.13 -10.79
N TYR A 100 6.13 8.16 -10.15
CA TYR A 100 5.96 8.71 -8.80
C TYR A 100 6.86 8.00 -7.78
N LEU A 101 6.84 6.67 -7.72
CA LEU A 101 7.69 5.92 -6.78
C LEU A 101 9.19 6.14 -7.02
N LEU A 102 9.61 6.18 -8.28
CA LEU A 102 11.00 6.47 -8.62
C LEU A 102 11.41 7.90 -8.20
N LEU A 103 10.51 8.85 -8.36
CA LEU A 103 10.75 10.25 -8.02
C LEU A 103 10.86 10.45 -6.51
N ILE A 104 9.86 9.98 -5.74
CA ILE A 104 9.87 10.13 -4.28
C ILE A 104 11.01 9.36 -3.63
N GLY A 105 11.36 8.19 -4.19
CA GLY A 105 12.48 7.36 -3.71
C GLY A 105 13.85 8.04 -3.84
N ARG A 106 13.96 9.16 -4.58
CA ARG A 106 15.17 9.98 -4.63
C ARG A 106 15.30 10.94 -3.45
N SER A 107 14.21 11.24 -2.76
CA SER A 107 14.22 12.07 -1.56
C SER A 107 14.98 11.34 -0.43
N PRO A 108 15.95 11.99 0.25
CA PRO A 108 16.72 11.33 1.31
C PRO A 108 15.85 10.77 2.45
N GLY A 109 14.79 11.48 2.84
CA GLY A 109 13.85 11.02 3.87
C GLY A 109 13.11 9.75 3.46
N ILE A 110 12.59 9.71 2.22
CA ILE A 110 11.90 8.51 1.70
C ILE A 110 12.88 7.37 1.47
N ALA A 111 14.08 7.66 0.98
CA ALA A 111 15.14 6.66 0.82
C ALA A 111 15.48 5.98 2.15
N ARG A 112 15.56 6.76 3.25
CA ARG A 112 15.76 6.25 4.61
C ARG A 112 14.57 5.39 5.07
N THR A 113 13.33 5.82 4.81
CA THR A 113 12.12 5.03 5.10
C THR A 113 12.14 3.70 4.35
N PHE A 114 12.55 3.70 3.07
CA PHE A 114 12.69 2.46 2.29
C PHE A 114 13.80 1.53 2.82
N ALA A 115 14.83 2.08 3.47
CA ALA A 115 15.85 1.26 4.13
C ALA A 115 15.32 0.63 5.43
N TYR A 116 14.53 1.34 6.25
CA TYR A 116 13.82 0.75 7.38
C TYR A 116 12.84 -0.34 6.95
N HIS A 117 12.11 -0.14 5.84
CA HIS A 117 11.23 -1.15 5.27
C HIS A 117 12.01 -2.41 4.83
N GLY A 118 13.22 -2.22 4.26
CA GLY A 118 14.13 -3.33 3.96
C GLY A 118 14.59 -4.06 5.23
N ALA A 119 14.93 -3.33 6.29
CA ALA A 119 15.31 -3.91 7.59
C ALA A 119 14.19 -4.75 8.19
N GLU A 120 12.94 -4.24 8.16
CA GLU A 120 11.76 -4.99 8.61
C GLU A 120 11.64 -6.32 7.87
N HIS A 121 11.74 -6.33 6.54
CA HIS A 121 11.67 -7.56 5.75
C HIS A 121 12.76 -8.56 6.11
N MET A 122 13.99 -8.10 6.30
CA MET A 122 15.12 -8.94 6.68
C MET A 122 14.91 -9.57 8.05
N VAL A 123 14.47 -8.78 9.04
CA VAL A 123 14.23 -9.24 10.42
C VAL A 123 13.07 -10.23 10.48
N ILE A 124 11.96 -9.95 9.78
CA ILE A 124 10.83 -10.88 9.70
C ILE A 124 11.26 -12.20 9.04
N SER A 125 12.02 -12.13 7.94
CA SER A 125 12.53 -13.32 7.27
C SER A 125 13.46 -14.13 8.16
N ALA A 126 14.37 -13.49 8.89
CA ALA A 126 15.26 -14.14 9.86
C ALA A 126 14.46 -14.85 10.96
N HIS A 127 13.48 -14.17 11.53
CA HIS A 127 12.58 -14.73 12.54
C HIS A 127 11.82 -15.96 12.04
N GLU A 128 11.23 -15.89 10.83
CA GLU A 128 10.49 -17.00 10.22
C GLU A 128 11.35 -18.24 9.95
N HIS A 129 12.65 -18.04 9.74
CA HIS A 129 13.62 -19.12 9.53
C HIS A 129 14.32 -19.56 10.83
N GLY A 130 13.97 -19.00 12.00
CA GLY A 130 14.55 -19.34 13.29
C GLY A 130 16.02 -18.92 13.42
N ALA A 131 16.45 -17.89 12.67
CA ALA A 131 17.80 -17.35 12.80
C ALA A 131 17.92 -16.45 14.04
N ASP A 132 19.16 -16.27 14.51
CA ASP A 132 19.43 -15.36 15.62
C ASP A 132 19.07 -13.92 15.23
N LEU A 133 18.30 -13.25 16.08
CA LEU A 133 17.91 -11.85 15.87
C LEU A 133 19.04 -10.92 16.34
N THR A 134 20.19 -11.03 15.67
CA THR A 134 21.34 -10.14 15.76
C THR A 134 21.57 -9.50 14.39
N VAL A 135 22.35 -8.43 14.32
CA VAL A 135 22.67 -7.79 13.03
C VAL A 135 23.30 -8.78 12.07
N GLU A 136 24.25 -9.60 12.56
CA GLU A 136 24.95 -10.63 11.78
C GLU A 136 23.99 -11.73 11.30
N GLY A 137 23.08 -12.19 12.17
CA GLY A 137 22.11 -13.24 11.84
C GLY A 137 21.05 -12.79 10.84
N VAL A 138 20.71 -11.50 10.84
CA VAL A 138 19.72 -10.88 9.94
C VAL A 138 20.30 -10.51 8.57
N ARG A 139 21.59 -10.12 8.49
CA ARG A 139 22.24 -9.67 7.24
C ARG A 139 22.08 -10.59 6.03
N PRO A 140 22.12 -11.92 6.13
CA PRO A 140 21.98 -12.79 4.96
C PRO A 140 20.61 -12.76 4.30
N PHE A 141 19.58 -12.21 4.95
CA PHE A 141 18.22 -12.24 4.45
C PHE A 141 17.92 -11.11 3.46
N SER A 142 16.96 -11.38 2.56
CA SER A 142 16.57 -10.45 1.51
C SER A 142 15.76 -9.28 2.04
N VAL A 143 15.97 -8.09 1.47
CA VAL A 143 15.10 -6.92 1.66
C VAL A 143 13.71 -7.08 1.02
N ARG A 144 13.45 -8.19 0.30
CA ARG A 144 12.15 -8.51 -0.30
C ARG A 144 11.48 -9.61 0.49
N HIS A 145 10.19 -9.45 0.75
CA HIS A 145 9.41 -10.42 1.53
C HIS A 145 8.05 -10.64 0.89
N ALA A 146 7.65 -11.91 0.70
CA ALA A 146 6.43 -12.29 -0.03
C ALA A 146 5.11 -11.91 0.67
N ARG A 147 5.17 -11.48 1.95
CA ARG A 147 3.97 -11.09 2.73
C ARG A 147 3.85 -9.61 2.97
N CYS A 148 4.58 -8.80 2.20
CA CYS A 148 4.56 -7.35 2.34
C CYS A 148 3.20 -6.75 1.97
N GLY A 149 2.75 -5.78 2.75
CA GLY A 149 1.52 -5.03 2.47
C GLY A 149 1.62 -4.09 1.26
N THR A 150 2.84 -3.73 0.82
CA THR A 150 3.00 -2.87 -0.36
C THR A 150 2.62 -3.57 -1.67
N ASP A 151 2.62 -4.91 -1.71
CA ASP A 151 2.10 -5.69 -2.84
C ASP A 151 0.62 -5.38 -3.08
N PHE A 152 -0.12 -5.04 -2.01
CA PHE A 152 -1.51 -4.62 -2.10
C PHE A 152 -1.68 -3.32 -2.91
N LEU A 153 -0.75 -2.36 -2.83
CA LEU A 153 -0.82 -1.11 -3.61
C LEU A 153 -0.81 -1.39 -5.12
N LEU A 154 0.11 -2.25 -5.57
CA LEU A 154 0.16 -2.61 -6.99
C LEU A 154 -1.07 -3.41 -7.39
N LEU A 155 -1.54 -4.31 -6.54
CA LEU A 155 -2.75 -5.08 -6.79
C LEU A 155 -3.98 -4.16 -6.94
N VAL A 156 -4.09 -3.12 -6.11
CA VAL A 156 -5.12 -2.08 -6.24
C VAL A 156 -5.03 -1.38 -7.61
N VAL A 157 -3.83 -1.02 -8.07
CA VAL A 157 -3.62 -0.40 -9.39
C VAL A 157 -4.05 -1.36 -10.51
N VAL A 158 -3.65 -2.63 -10.45
CA VAL A 158 -4.02 -3.65 -11.46
C VAL A 158 -5.53 -3.89 -11.47
N VAL A 159 -6.14 -4.06 -10.31
CA VAL A 159 -7.60 -4.23 -10.19
C VAL A 159 -8.34 -2.99 -10.67
N ALA A 160 -7.83 -1.79 -10.38
CA ALA A 160 -8.40 -0.55 -10.90
C ALA A 160 -8.37 -0.49 -12.43
N ILE A 161 -7.27 -0.93 -13.05
CA ILE A 161 -7.16 -1.02 -14.51
C ILE A 161 -8.26 -1.95 -15.06
N VAL A 162 -8.40 -3.15 -14.49
CA VAL A 162 -9.42 -4.11 -14.93
C VAL A 162 -10.82 -3.55 -14.72
N VAL A 163 -11.16 -3.06 -13.54
CA VAL A 163 -12.50 -2.53 -13.23
C VAL A 163 -12.86 -1.34 -14.13
N PHE A 164 -11.92 -0.42 -14.31
CA PHE A 164 -12.18 0.79 -15.09
C PHE A 164 -12.16 0.56 -16.60
N SER A 165 -11.52 -0.51 -17.09
CA SER A 165 -11.60 -0.87 -18.52
C SER A 165 -13.02 -1.26 -18.96
N PHE A 166 -13.85 -1.78 -18.04
CA PHE A 166 -15.26 -2.08 -18.32
C PHE A 166 -16.13 -0.80 -18.50
N VAL A 167 -15.69 0.34 -17.97
CA VAL A 167 -16.38 1.61 -18.16
C VAL A 167 -16.07 2.17 -19.55
N GLY A 168 -14.87 1.92 -20.06
CA GLY A 168 -14.43 2.34 -21.39
C GLY A 168 -14.43 3.86 -21.55
N ASP A 169 -14.69 4.30 -22.79
CA ASP A 169 -14.81 5.70 -23.17
C ASP A 169 -16.24 6.20 -22.95
N ALA A 170 -16.57 6.51 -21.70
CA ALA A 170 -17.87 7.03 -21.31
C ALA A 170 -17.85 8.58 -21.19
N SER A 171 -19.03 9.20 -21.06
CA SER A 171 -19.12 10.64 -20.82
C SER A 171 -18.39 11.08 -19.54
N TRP A 172 -17.95 12.33 -19.44
CA TRP A 172 -17.21 12.85 -18.29
C TRP A 172 -17.89 12.60 -16.93
N PRO A 173 -19.21 12.84 -16.75
CA PRO A 173 -19.86 12.55 -15.47
C PRO A 173 -19.75 11.06 -15.09
N VAL A 174 -19.93 10.16 -16.06
CA VAL A 174 -19.82 8.70 -15.84
C VAL A 174 -18.39 8.30 -15.52
N LEU A 175 -17.40 8.85 -16.21
CA LEU A 175 -15.99 8.61 -15.92
C LEU A 175 -15.65 9.02 -14.48
N ILE A 176 -15.96 10.25 -14.08
CA ILE A 176 -15.66 10.75 -12.74
C ILE A 176 -16.41 9.93 -11.68
N ALA A 177 -17.72 9.73 -11.86
CA ALA A 177 -18.51 8.95 -10.92
C ALA A 177 -17.97 7.52 -10.77
N SER A 178 -17.62 6.86 -11.87
CA SER A 178 -17.06 5.50 -11.83
C SER A 178 -15.71 5.44 -11.10
N ARG A 179 -14.87 6.47 -11.21
CA ARG A 179 -13.57 6.53 -10.51
C ARG A 179 -13.76 6.73 -9.01
N VAL A 180 -14.70 7.60 -8.60
CA VAL A 180 -14.98 7.86 -7.18
C VAL A 180 -15.72 6.69 -6.52
N LEU A 181 -16.83 6.25 -7.11
CA LEU A 181 -17.67 5.18 -6.56
C LEU A 181 -17.04 3.80 -6.75
N GLY A 182 -16.13 3.64 -7.72
CA GLY A 182 -15.39 2.41 -7.96
C GLY A 182 -14.26 2.15 -6.95
N LEU A 183 -13.75 3.16 -6.24
CA LEU A 183 -12.64 2.96 -5.30
C LEU A 183 -12.93 1.92 -4.21
N PRO A 184 -14.08 1.92 -3.51
CA PRO A 184 -14.39 0.88 -2.54
C PRO A 184 -14.49 -0.51 -3.16
N LEU A 185 -15.03 -0.60 -4.38
CA LEU A 185 -15.10 -1.86 -5.14
C LEU A 185 -13.71 -2.38 -5.49
N VAL A 186 -12.84 -1.51 -6.01
CA VAL A 186 -11.44 -1.85 -6.34
C VAL A 186 -10.69 -2.33 -5.10
N ALA A 187 -10.81 -1.62 -3.98
CA ALA A 187 -10.18 -1.99 -2.72
C ALA A 187 -10.70 -3.34 -2.21
N GLY A 188 -12.00 -3.56 -2.26
CA GLY A 188 -12.62 -4.82 -1.86
C GLY A 188 -12.16 -5.99 -2.72
N LEU A 189 -12.15 -5.83 -4.05
CA LEU A 189 -11.68 -6.86 -4.97
C LEU A 189 -10.19 -7.16 -4.77
N ALA A 190 -9.35 -6.14 -4.65
CA ALA A 190 -7.92 -6.30 -4.39
C ALA A 190 -7.68 -7.08 -3.08
N TYR A 191 -8.44 -6.79 -2.03
CA TYR A 191 -8.39 -7.53 -0.78
C TYR A 191 -8.76 -9.00 -0.95
N GLU A 192 -9.83 -9.31 -1.70
CA GLU A 192 -10.24 -10.70 -1.95
C GLU A 192 -9.17 -11.47 -2.73
N VAL A 193 -8.57 -10.85 -3.74
CA VAL A 193 -7.46 -11.46 -4.50
C VAL A 193 -6.26 -11.73 -3.58
N LEU A 194 -5.87 -10.76 -2.74
CA LEU A 194 -4.80 -10.95 -1.77
C LEU A 194 -5.11 -12.06 -0.77
N LYS A 195 -6.35 -12.13 -0.28
CA LYS A 195 -6.81 -13.18 0.64
C LYS A 195 -6.77 -14.57 0.00
N LEU A 196 -7.16 -14.65 -1.27
CA LEU A 196 -7.08 -15.90 -2.05
C LEU A 196 -5.62 -16.32 -2.27
N ALA A 197 -4.74 -15.35 -2.59
CA ALA A 197 -3.31 -15.59 -2.75
C ALA A 197 -2.68 -16.18 -1.48
N LYS A 198 -2.99 -15.62 -0.32
CA LYS A 198 -2.50 -16.12 0.99
C LYS A 198 -2.99 -17.53 1.33
N ARG A 199 -4.14 -17.95 0.80
CA ARG A 199 -4.69 -19.30 1.03
C ARG A 199 -4.05 -20.40 0.16
N ARG A 200 -3.40 -20.02 -0.95
CA ARG A 200 -2.80 -20.94 -1.92
C ARG A 200 -1.40 -20.48 -2.34
N PRO A 201 -0.44 -20.42 -1.38
CA PRO A 201 0.89 -19.88 -1.64
C PRO A 201 1.66 -20.63 -2.74
N ASP A 202 1.40 -21.95 -2.87
CA ASP A 202 2.09 -22.82 -3.85
C ASP A 202 1.47 -22.77 -5.26
N SER A 203 0.42 -21.98 -5.45
CA SER A 203 -0.24 -21.86 -6.76
C SER A 203 0.60 -21.04 -7.74
N LYS A 204 0.87 -21.60 -8.93
CA LYS A 204 1.53 -20.87 -10.02
C LYS A 204 0.78 -19.58 -10.42
N VAL A 205 -0.55 -19.60 -10.32
CA VAL A 205 -1.38 -18.41 -10.58
C VAL A 205 -1.09 -17.33 -9.54
N VAL A 206 -1.00 -17.72 -8.26
CA VAL A 206 -0.63 -16.79 -7.18
C VAL A 206 0.77 -16.23 -7.39
N ALA A 207 1.74 -17.07 -7.73
CA ALA A 207 3.10 -16.63 -8.01
C ALA A 207 3.15 -15.58 -9.15
N VAL A 208 2.39 -15.77 -10.22
CA VAL A 208 2.28 -14.81 -11.32
C VAL A 208 1.59 -13.51 -10.87
N LEU A 209 0.52 -13.61 -10.07
CA LEU A 209 -0.21 -12.44 -9.56
C LEU A 209 0.60 -11.62 -8.55
N THR A 210 1.49 -12.26 -7.78
CA THR A 210 2.33 -11.59 -6.77
C THR A 210 3.69 -11.14 -7.32
N ALA A 211 4.17 -11.70 -8.43
CA ALA A 211 5.45 -11.34 -9.03
C ALA A 211 5.60 -9.82 -9.32
N PRO A 212 4.58 -9.12 -9.85
CA PRO A 212 4.66 -7.67 -10.01
C PRO A 212 4.83 -6.93 -8.67
N GLY A 213 4.21 -7.42 -7.59
CA GLY A 213 4.37 -6.87 -6.23
C GLY A 213 5.82 -6.98 -5.76
N LEU A 214 6.43 -8.17 -5.89
CA LEU A 214 7.85 -8.38 -5.57
C LEU A 214 8.78 -7.49 -6.42
N ALA A 215 8.43 -7.22 -7.69
CA ALA A 215 9.16 -6.28 -8.52
C ALA A 215 9.01 -4.83 -8.00
N LEU A 216 7.82 -4.46 -7.52
CA LEU A 216 7.56 -3.16 -6.91
C LEU A 216 8.40 -2.94 -5.63
N GLN A 217 8.60 -3.99 -4.83
CA GLN A 217 9.44 -3.91 -3.63
C GLN A 217 10.88 -3.47 -3.96
N ALA A 218 11.40 -3.77 -5.16
CA ALA A 218 12.69 -3.25 -5.60
C ALA A 218 12.74 -1.71 -5.67
N MET A 219 11.58 -1.06 -5.77
CA MET A 219 11.46 0.41 -5.79
C MET A 219 11.16 0.99 -4.41
N THR A 220 10.60 0.21 -3.50
CA THR A 220 10.09 0.62 -2.18
C THR A 220 10.87 0.04 -1.00
N THR A 221 11.93 -0.72 -1.25
CA THR A 221 12.88 -1.20 -0.24
C THR A 221 14.31 -0.85 -0.65
N ARG A 222 15.18 -0.67 0.35
CA ARG A 222 16.61 -0.45 0.17
C ARG A 222 17.40 -1.27 1.19
N PRO A 223 18.68 -1.61 0.88
CA PRO A 223 19.56 -2.21 1.87
C PRO A 223 19.70 -1.29 3.10
N PRO A 224 19.42 -1.79 4.31
CA PRO A 224 19.58 -1.02 5.54
C PRO A 224 21.03 -1.01 6.01
N ASN A 225 21.35 -0.03 6.88
CA ASN A 225 22.54 -0.07 7.72
C ASN A 225 22.25 -0.84 9.02
N ASP A 226 23.30 -1.04 9.86
CA ASP A 226 23.21 -1.82 11.08
C ASP A 226 22.24 -1.22 12.11
N GLU A 227 22.27 0.09 12.30
CA GLU A 227 21.35 0.81 13.18
C GLU A 227 19.89 0.58 12.81
N GLN A 228 19.59 0.53 11.51
CA GLN A 228 18.23 0.28 11.03
C GLN A 228 17.79 -1.17 11.25
N ILE A 229 18.72 -2.13 11.16
CA ILE A 229 18.46 -3.53 11.50
C ILE A 229 18.20 -3.65 13.01
N GLU A 230 19.01 -3.01 13.87
CA GLU A 230 18.81 -3.00 15.31
C GLU A 230 17.44 -2.45 15.72
N VAL A 231 17.02 -1.33 15.10
CA VAL A 231 15.69 -0.76 15.32
C VAL A 231 14.58 -1.74 14.93
N ALA A 232 14.71 -2.43 13.79
CA ALA A 232 13.73 -3.41 13.35
C ALA A 232 13.68 -4.65 14.28
N ILE A 233 14.83 -5.11 14.80
CA ILE A 233 14.90 -6.18 15.81
C ILE A 233 14.21 -5.75 17.10
N ALA A 234 14.48 -4.54 17.58
CA ALA A 234 13.86 -4.00 18.80
C ALA A 234 12.33 -3.88 18.63
N ALA A 235 11.86 -3.43 17.46
CA ALA A 235 10.43 -3.33 17.16
C ALA A 235 9.74 -4.71 17.19
N LEU A 236 10.35 -5.73 16.57
CA LEU A 236 9.83 -7.10 16.58
C LEU A 236 9.79 -7.66 18.03
N ALA A 237 10.84 -7.47 18.79
CA ALA A 237 10.93 -7.92 20.19
C ALA A 237 9.82 -7.28 21.06
N ALA A 238 9.53 -5.99 20.86
CA ALA A 238 8.46 -5.30 21.57
C ALA A 238 7.06 -5.90 21.28
N VAL A 239 6.79 -6.27 20.01
CA VAL A 239 5.52 -6.92 19.63
C VAL A 239 5.37 -8.29 20.28
N HIS A 240 6.43 -9.10 20.35
CA HIS A 240 6.39 -10.40 21.00
C HIS A 240 6.17 -10.29 22.50
N ALA A 241 6.85 -9.37 23.18
CA ALA A 241 6.70 -9.16 24.61
C ALA A 241 5.26 -8.73 25.02
N GLU A 242 4.52 -8.11 24.11
CA GLU A 242 3.12 -7.71 24.34
C GLU A 242 2.13 -8.84 24.04
N SER A 243 2.48 -9.77 23.13
CA SER A 243 1.66 -10.93 22.79
C SER A 243 1.67 -12.03 23.87
N ASP A 244 2.69 -12.04 24.71
CA ASP A 244 2.88 -13.02 25.79
C ASP A 244 2.23 -12.56 27.13
N ARG A 245 1.58 -11.39 27.15
CA ARG A 245 0.84 -10.85 28.31
C ARG A 245 -0.67 -11.03 28.14
#